data_953271dec7fe3399a766a7aba78531f5
#
_entry.id   953271dec7fe3399a766a7aba78531f5
#
_cell.length_a   1.000
_cell.length_b   1.000
_cell.length_c   1.000
_cell.angle_alpha   90.00
_cell.angle_beta   90.00
_cell.angle_gamma   90.00
#
_symmetry.space_group_name_H-M   'P 1'
#
loop_
_entity.id
_entity.type
_entity.pdbx_description
1 polymer ?
#
loop_
_entity_poly.entity_id
_entity_poly.type
_entity_poly.pdbx_seq_one_letter_code
_entity_poly.pdbx_strand_id
1 'polypeptide(L)'
;DVFKNYYGTTLNLNEFQNKINTIKKRYESEGYSLARIKGPDRINENGIVKLNVTEGIVSDVQLRFLGTDGESSIDGEPRKGKTKDWVIKRELKTQPGSIFNRKILEADIRRLYATSLFDDVKVSLGPDSSNPGRVIIFLDLSEQRTGSLTGGLGYSNSSGIFASLGLQETNALGRAWSTNLNLNFGEYSTTYNFSLSDPWIKGDKHRTSFKTSLFLSRDYPQEFKSETNGRIYAVDDTNTSTSDTFSSIVLEKTGGGFSFSRPLNGGDPFKVAKWRVLAGMNLKKVKMIDGDGNQKPYGDMTPTTGNISDIICIGFTPNDGSCPAENTLVSFIATTSRNNLNNSVNPTSGNKFSFGTEQFVSMGENSPTFNRMKASYSFFIPTKLINLTKA
;
A
#
# COMPACT_ATOMS: atom_id res chain seq x y z
N ASP A 1 13.23 35.85 23.77
CA ASP A 1 13.67 37.18 23.32
C ASP A 1 15.20 37.30 23.46
N VAL A 2 15.89 37.36 22.29
CA VAL A 2 17.37 37.36 22.20
C VAL A 2 17.96 38.72 22.67
N PHE A 3 17.15 39.78 22.65
CA PHE A 3 17.58 41.16 22.98
C PHE A 3 17.11 41.64 24.35
N LYS A 4 16.39 40.81 25.11
CA LYS A 4 15.76 41.22 26.38
C LYS A 4 16.71 42.00 27.36
N ASN A 5 17.96 41.56 27.44
CA ASN A 5 18.93 42.15 28.35
C ASN A 5 19.60 43.43 27.83
N TYR A 6 19.26 43.86 26.61
CA TYR A 6 19.87 45.03 25.96
C TYR A 6 18.91 46.22 25.83
N TYR A 7 17.66 46.05 26.26
CA TYR A 7 16.71 47.16 26.27
C TYR A 7 17.14 48.26 27.27
N GLY A 8 17.16 49.50 26.79
CA GLY A 8 17.52 50.66 27.59
C GLY A 8 19.03 50.82 27.80
N THR A 9 19.88 50.03 27.14
CA THR A 9 21.35 50.17 27.22
C THR A 9 21.90 50.80 25.93
N THR A 10 23.14 51.31 26.01
CA THR A 10 23.84 51.84 24.84
C THR A 10 24.05 50.73 23.79
N LEU A 11 23.73 51.02 22.54
CA LEU A 11 23.88 50.05 21.46
C LEU A 11 25.34 49.73 21.16
N ASN A 12 25.77 48.50 21.44
CA ASN A 12 27.05 47.94 20.99
C ASN A 12 26.87 47.19 19.69
N LEU A 13 27.43 47.71 18.60
CA LEU A 13 27.28 47.13 17.25
C LEU A 13 27.84 45.70 17.14
N ASN A 14 28.94 45.39 17.83
CA ASN A 14 29.50 44.03 17.80
C ASN A 14 28.59 43.00 18.47
N GLU A 15 28.06 43.36 19.65
CA GLU A 15 27.11 42.50 20.37
C GLU A 15 25.80 42.36 19.60
N PHE A 16 25.31 43.45 19.01
CA PHE A 16 24.15 43.44 18.16
C PHE A 16 24.31 42.49 16.95
N GLN A 17 25.47 42.57 16.28
CA GLN A 17 25.79 41.67 15.16
C GLN A 17 25.86 40.19 15.62
N ASN A 18 26.44 39.92 16.79
CA ASN A 18 26.48 38.58 17.36
C ASN A 18 25.06 38.03 17.65
N LYS A 19 24.16 38.90 18.12
CA LYS A 19 22.75 38.52 18.35
C LYS A 19 22.00 38.26 17.03
N ILE A 20 22.24 39.05 15.99
CA ILE A 20 21.71 38.79 14.64
C ILE A 20 22.20 37.43 14.13
N ASN A 21 23.49 37.13 14.29
CA ASN A 21 24.04 35.82 13.89
C ASN A 21 23.41 34.66 14.69
N THR A 22 23.09 34.88 15.98
CA THR A 22 22.38 33.90 16.79
C THR A 22 20.97 33.63 16.24
N ILE A 23 20.23 34.68 15.86
CA ILE A 23 18.91 34.54 15.23
C ILE A 23 19.04 33.81 13.89
N LYS A 24 20.00 34.18 13.05
CA LYS A 24 20.27 33.52 11.76
C LYS A 24 20.54 32.03 11.95
N LYS A 25 21.41 31.64 12.87
CA LYS A 25 21.68 30.24 13.21
C LYS A 25 20.43 29.50 13.66
N ARG A 26 19.54 30.17 14.41
CA ARG A 26 18.25 29.56 14.81
C ARG A 26 17.35 29.29 13.61
N TYR A 27 17.17 30.28 12.69
CA TYR A 27 16.43 30.08 11.46
C TYR A 27 16.99 28.90 10.62
N GLU A 28 18.33 28.86 10.46
CA GLU A 28 19.00 27.76 9.76
C GLU A 28 18.78 26.40 10.45
N SER A 29 18.88 26.38 11.80
CA SER A 29 18.66 25.15 12.56
C SER A 29 17.22 24.65 12.52
N GLU A 30 16.23 25.52 12.32
CA GLU A 30 14.82 25.18 12.12
C GLU A 30 14.50 24.87 10.65
N GLY A 31 15.46 25.01 9.73
CA GLY A 31 15.36 24.67 8.33
C GLY A 31 15.10 25.85 7.37
N TYR A 32 14.97 27.06 7.87
CA TYR A 32 14.74 28.27 7.08
C TYR A 32 16.05 28.85 6.54
N SER A 33 16.77 28.07 5.72
CA SER A 33 18.11 28.40 5.23
C SER A 33 18.16 29.57 4.26
N LEU A 34 17.02 30.02 3.74
CA LEU A 34 16.93 31.19 2.85
C LEU A 34 16.54 32.48 3.59
N ALA A 35 16.32 32.41 4.90
CA ALA A 35 16.00 33.58 5.69
C ALA A 35 17.17 34.57 5.69
N ARG A 36 16.90 35.81 5.34
CA ARG A 36 17.85 36.92 5.33
C ARG A 36 17.42 37.96 6.38
N ILE A 37 18.32 38.26 7.27
CA ILE A 37 18.13 39.34 8.27
C ILE A 37 18.93 40.53 7.77
N LYS A 38 18.22 41.60 7.40
CA LYS A 38 18.85 42.88 7.10
C LYS A 38 18.92 43.69 8.40
N GLY A 39 20.06 44.32 8.63
CA GLY A 39 20.28 45.25 9.75
C GLY A 39 19.35 46.45 9.63
N PRO A 40 19.28 47.27 10.65
CA PRO A 40 18.45 48.45 10.65
C PRO A 40 18.89 49.40 9.55
N ASP A 41 17.97 49.79 8.68
CA ASP A 41 18.25 50.85 7.69
C ASP A 41 18.38 52.22 8.39
N ARG A 42 17.67 52.41 9.52
CA ARG A 42 17.76 53.58 10.40
C ARG A 42 17.42 53.19 11.85
N ILE A 43 18.07 53.83 12.81
CA ILE A 43 17.67 53.86 14.19
C ILE A 43 16.83 55.14 14.36
N ASN A 44 15.63 55.04 14.91
CA ASN A 44 14.79 56.20 15.07
C ASN A 44 15.27 57.05 16.28
N GLU A 45 14.78 58.28 16.42
CA GLU A 45 15.14 59.21 17.49
C GLU A 45 14.82 58.66 18.89
N ASN A 46 13.91 57.70 19.00
CA ASN A 46 13.55 57.03 20.25
C ASN A 46 14.39 55.77 20.53
N GLY A 47 15.46 55.54 19.77
CA GLY A 47 16.33 54.37 19.93
C GLY A 47 15.76 53.05 19.52
N ILE A 48 14.63 53.03 18.74
CA ILE A 48 14.02 51.78 18.28
C ILE A 48 14.76 51.27 17.04
N VAL A 49 15.26 50.03 17.14
CA VAL A 49 15.96 49.32 16.08
C VAL A 49 14.96 48.36 15.40
N LYS A 50 14.70 48.59 14.12
CA LYS A 50 13.88 47.67 13.28
C LYS A 50 14.78 46.69 12.54
N LEU A 51 14.56 45.39 12.73
CA LEU A 51 15.16 44.33 11.92
C LEU A 51 14.15 43.85 10.89
N ASN A 52 14.55 43.81 9.62
CA ASN A 52 13.77 43.25 8.56
C ASN A 52 14.20 41.79 8.29
N VAL A 53 13.32 40.85 8.57
CA VAL A 53 13.55 39.43 8.24
C VAL A 53 12.78 39.12 6.98
N THR A 54 13.49 38.70 5.93
CA THR A 54 12.90 38.23 4.69
C THR A 54 13.10 36.73 4.63
N GLU A 55 12.00 36.00 4.73
CA GLU A 55 11.98 34.55 4.55
C GLU A 55 11.88 34.27 3.06
N GLY A 56 12.62 33.27 2.56
CA GLY A 56 12.52 32.85 1.17
C GLY A 56 11.16 32.19 0.91
N ILE A 57 10.39 32.71 -0.06
CA ILE A 57 9.10 32.14 -0.45
C ILE A 57 9.28 31.26 -1.69
N VAL A 58 8.66 30.09 -1.70
CA VAL A 58 8.61 29.21 -2.87
C VAL A 58 7.67 29.81 -3.90
N SER A 59 8.20 30.17 -5.08
CA SER A 59 7.41 30.69 -6.18
C SER A 59 6.70 29.56 -6.94
N ASP A 60 7.46 28.52 -7.27
CA ASP A 60 6.97 27.35 -8.01
C ASP A 60 7.80 26.10 -7.68
N VAL A 61 7.21 24.93 -7.98
CA VAL A 61 7.88 23.63 -7.93
C VAL A 61 7.80 22.99 -9.31
N GLN A 62 8.91 23.01 -10.03
CA GLN A 62 9.03 22.52 -11.39
C GLN A 62 9.62 21.11 -11.42
N LEU A 63 8.94 20.23 -12.15
CA LEU A 63 9.35 18.84 -12.32
C LEU A 63 10.11 18.71 -13.64
N ARG A 64 11.30 18.13 -13.59
CA ARG A 64 12.13 17.84 -14.77
C ARG A 64 12.46 16.36 -14.77
N PHE A 65 12.01 15.67 -15.80
CA PHE A 65 12.27 14.23 -15.94
C PHE A 65 13.59 14.03 -16.69
N LEU A 66 14.49 13.26 -16.07
CA LEU A 66 15.78 12.92 -16.65
C LEU A 66 15.70 11.61 -17.43
N GLY A 67 16.36 11.57 -18.59
CA GLY A 67 16.58 10.32 -19.29
C GLY A 67 17.74 9.52 -18.70
N THR A 68 18.01 8.39 -19.31
CA THR A 68 19.20 7.56 -19.00
C THR A 68 20.53 8.27 -19.30
N ASP A 69 20.50 9.27 -20.16
CA ASP A 69 21.59 10.19 -20.50
C ASP A 69 21.78 11.31 -19.45
N GLY A 70 20.86 11.45 -18.51
CA GLY A 70 20.86 12.50 -17.49
C GLY A 70 20.31 13.84 -17.98
N GLU A 71 19.82 13.92 -19.23
CA GLU A 71 19.27 15.15 -19.77
C GLU A 71 17.76 15.27 -19.56
N SER A 72 17.30 16.49 -19.30
CA SER A 72 15.87 16.80 -19.05
C SER A 72 15.12 17.23 -20.31
N SER A 73 15.78 17.27 -21.47
CA SER A 73 15.19 17.66 -22.75
C SER A 73 15.53 16.65 -23.86
N ILE A 74 14.67 16.60 -24.88
CA ILE A 74 14.88 15.86 -26.14
C ILE A 74 14.62 16.87 -27.25
N ASP A 75 15.58 17.11 -28.12
CA ASP A 75 15.48 18.07 -29.26
C ASP A 75 14.99 19.46 -28.85
N GLY A 76 15.38 19.91 -27.65
CA GLY A 76 15.00 21.20 -27.08
C GLY A 76 13.65 21.23 -26.35
N GLU A 77 12.87 20.17 -26.43
CA GLU A 77 11.59 20.05 -25.71
C GLU A 77 11.77 19.35 -24.35
N PRO A 78 11.06 19.79 -23.29
CA PRO A 78 11.11 19.15 -21.99
C PRO A 78 10.69 17.68 -22.05
N ARG A 79 11.49 16.78 -21.47
CA ARG A 79 11.19 15.34 -21.40
C ARG A 79 9.93 15.11 -20.55
N LYS A 80 8.99 14.32 -21.08
CA LYS A 80 7.78 13.93 -20.36
C LYS A 80 8.00 12.63 -19.59
N GLY A 81 7.68 12.62 -18.30
CA GLY A 81 7.69 11.41 -17.49
C GLY A 81 6.49 10.50 -17.74
N LYS A 82 6.60 9.24 -17.35
CA LYS A 82 5.48 8.29 -17.28
C LYS A 82 4.54 8.67 -16.13
N THR A 83 5.12 9.05 -15.00
CA THR A 83 4.38 9.44 -13.78
C THR A 83 3.71 10.78 -13.99
N LYS A 84 2.43 10.86 -13.65
CA LYS A 84 1.65 12.10 -13.76
C LYS A 84 2.10 13.11 -12.71
N ASP A 85 2.22 14.38 -13.07
CA ASP A 85 2.68 15.46 -12.19
C ASP A 85 1.91 15.53 -10.87
N TRP A 86 0.58 15.33 -10.92
CA TRP A 86 -0.24 15.38 -9.72
C TRP A 86 0.09 14.26 -8.72
N VAL A 87 0.63 13.11 -9.17
CA VAL A 87 1.08 12.01 -8.32
C VAL A 87 2.32 12.44 -7.53
N ILE A 88 3.22 13.17 -8.18
CA ILE A 88 4.43 13.70 -7.55
C ILE A 88 4.05 14.83 -6.60
N LYS A 89 3.28 15.81 -7.11
CA LYS A 89 2.91 17.01 -6.35
C LYS A 89 2.09 16.70 -5.08
N ARG A 90 1.28 15.63 -5.08
CA ARG A 90 0.55 15.24 -3.87
C ARG A 90 1.45 14.73 -2.72
N GLU A 91 2.64 14.24 -3.05
CA GLU A 91 3.62 13.78 -2.04
C GLU A 91 4.45 14.93 -1.45
N LEU A 92 4.34 16.14 -2.02
CA LEU A 92 5.09 17.31 -1.56
C LEU A 92 4.26 18.13 -0.57
N LYS A 93 4.82 18.36 0.60
CA LYS A 93 4.30 19.35 1.56
C LYS A 93 4.73 20.75 1.20
N THR A 94 5.87 20.89 0.52
CA THR A 94 6.36 22.15 -0.05
C THR A 94 5.49 22.53 -1.24
N GLN A 95 4.77 23.64 -1.11
CA GLN A 95 3.83 24.14 -2.13
C GLN A 95 4.21 25.56 -2.57
N PRO A 96 3.85 25.98 -3.79
CA PRO A 96 3.96 27.38 -4.19
C PRO A 96 3.27 28.30 -3.18
N GLY A 97 3.91 29.42 -2.84
CA GLY A 97 3.46 30.38 -1.83
C GLY A 97 3.87 30.04 -0.40
N SER A 98 4.39 28.85 -0.11
CA SER A 98 4.89 28.50 1.21
C SER A 98 6.29 29.09 1.48
N ILE A 99 6.62 29.26 2.75
CA ILE A 99 7.98 29.64 3.17
C ILE A 99 8.89 28.43 2.92
N PHE A 100 10.04 28.67 2.29
CA PHE A 100 11.02 27.62 2.03
C PHE A 100 11.56 27.05 3.33
N ASN A 101 11.48 25.75 3.50
CA ASN A 101 12.06 25.04 4.62
C ASN A 101 12.80 23.76 4.14
N ARG A 102 14.11 23.73 4.33
CA ARG A 102 14.96 22.63 3.90
C ARG A 102 14.55 21.28 4.51
N LYS A 103 14.19 21.25 5.79
CA LYS A 103 13.80 20.02 6.49
C LYS A 103 12.50 19.44 5.92
N ILE A 104 11.55 20.31 5.54
CA ILE A 104 10.30 19.88 4.89
C ILE A 104 10.61 19.33 3.51
N LEU A 105 11.45 20.01 2.72
CA LEU A 105 11.85 19.58 1.40
C LEU A 105 12.61 18.24 1.42
N GLU A 106 13.53 18.04 2.37
CA GLU A 106 14.21 16.76 2.60
C GLU A 106 13.22 15.63 2.95
N ALA A 107 12.18 15.95 3.73
CA ALA A 107 11.11 15.00 4.02
C ALA A 107 10.25 14.69 2.78
N ASP A 108 10.02 15.69 1.91
CA ASP A 108 9.33 15.52 0.62
C ASP A 108 10.11 14.56 -0.28
N ILE A 109 11.43 14.76 -0.40
CA ILE A 109 12.31 13.89 -1.18
C ILE A 109 12.26 12.44 -0.64
N ARG A 110 12.35 12.26 0.67
CA ARG A 110 12.23 10.93 1.28
C ARG A 110 10.88 10.28 0.98
N ARG A 111 9.78 11.05 0.92
CA ARG A 111 8.47 10.52 0.51
C ARG A 111 8.44 10.10 -0.95
N LEU A 112 9.05 10.88 -1.84
CA LEU A 112 9.17 10.51 -3.25
C LEU A 112 9.96 9.20 -3.42
N TYR A 113 11.09 9.04 -2.76
CA TYR A 113 11.82 7.76 -2.74
C TYR A 113 10.98 6.61 -2.18
N ALA A 114 10.19 6.85 -1.13
CA ALA A 114 9.34 5.84 -0.53
C ALA A 114 8.20 5.37 -1.43
N THR A 115 7.90 6.08 -2.53
CA THR A 115 6.94 5.62 -3.54
C THR A 115 7.51 4.52 -4.43
N SER A 116 8.84 4.34 -4.46
CA SER A 116 9.56 3.43 -5.37
C SER A 116 9.26 3.69 -6.85
N LEU A 117 8.96 4.93 -7.20
CA LEU A 117 8.74 5.36 -8.59
C LEU A 117 10.01 5.98 -9.21
N PHE A 118 10.98 6.36 -8.40
CA PHE A 118 12.18 7.08 -8.80
C PHE A 118 13.43 6.41 -8.27
N ASP A 119 14.42 6.25 -9.15
CA ASP A 119 15.78 5.82 -8.82
C ASP A 119 16.58 6.96 -8.20
N ASP A 120 16.36 8.19 -8.70
CA ASP A 120 17.02 9.37 -8.18
C ASP A 120 16.11 10.60 -8.20
N VAL A 121 16.27 11.45 -7.18
CA VAL A 121 15.55 12.72 -7.01
C VAL A 121 16.55 13.77 -6.57
N LYS A 122 16.98 14.63 -7.52
CA LYS A 122 17.84 15.76 -7.23
C LYS A 122 17.05 17.04 -7.10
N VAL A 123 17.54 17.94 -6.26
CA VAL A 123 16.91 19.24 -6.03
C VAL A 123 17.91 20.34 -6.33
N SER A 124 17.47 21.32 -7.10
CA SER A 124 18.18 22.59 -7.28
C SER A 124 17.24 23.77 -7.04
N LEU A 125 17.81 24.88 -6.63
CA LEU A 125 17.09 26.12 -6.37
C LEU A 125 17.51 27.16 -7.39
N GLY A 126 16.56 27.85 -7.98
CA GLY A 126 16.79 28.98 -8.86
C GLY A 126 16.06 30.22 -8.41
N PRO A 127 16.56 31.43 -8.78
CA PRO A 127 15.84 32.65 -8.51
C PRO A 127 14.59 32.76 -9.42
N ASP A 128 13.52 33.35 -8.87
CA ASP A 128 12.38 33.75 -9.69
C ASP A 128 12.69 35.15 -10.30
N SER A 129 12.88 35.17 -11.61
CA SER A 129 13.21 36.39 -12.35
C SER A 129 12.07 37.44 -12.27
N SER A 130 10.84 37.00 -12.08
CA SER A 130 9.65 37.85 -12.03
C SER A 130 9.39 38.41 -10.61
N ASN A 131 9.92 37.75 -9.58
CA ASN A 131 9.65 38.08 -8.18
C ASN A 131 10.93 38.02 -7.33
N PRO A 132 11.65 39.15 -7.17
CA PRO A 132 12.88 39.20 -6.37
C PRO A 132 12.61 38.72 -4.92
N GLY A 133 13.46 37.83 -4.42
CA GLY A 133 13.33 37.23 -3.08
C GLY A 133 12.51 35.95 -3.00
N ARG A 134 11.94 35.48 -4.12
CA ARG A 134 11.32 34.17 -4.25
C ARG A 134 12.26 33.17 -4.93
N VAL A 135 12.00 31.88 -4.71
CA VAL A 135 12.80 30.81 -5.28
C VAL A 135 11.90 29.80 -6.01
N ILE A 136 12.41 29.30 -7.11
CA ILE A 136 11.84 28.16 -7.84
C ILE A 136 12.60 26.92 -7.40
N ILE A 137 11.87 25.88 -7.04
CA ILE A 137 12.44 24.57 -6.73
C ILE A 137 12.35 23.71 -7.99
N PHE A 138 13.48 23.22 -8.47
CA PHE A 138 13.55 22.25 -9.55
C PHE A 138 13.75 20.86 -8.94
N LEU A 139 12.88 19.93 -9.30
CA LEU A 139 12.99 18.53 -8.96
C LEU A 139 13.39 17.75 -10.21
N ASP A 140 14.62 17.28 -10.23
CA ASP A 140 15.15 16.42 -11.29
C ASP A 140 14.89 14.97 -10.93
N LEU A 141 14.06 14.30 -11.72
CA LEU A 141 13.47 13.01 -11.42
C LEU A 141 13.94 11.96 -12.42
N SER A 142 14.66 10.95 -11.96
CA SER A 142 14.96 9.73 -12.73
C SER A 142 13.94 8.65 -12.39
N GLU A 143 13.08 8.31 -13.36
CA GLU A 143 12.04 7.30 -13.13
C GLU A 143 12.61 5.89 -13.10
N GLN A 144 12.18 5.09 -12.13
CA GLN A 144 12.52 3.68 -12.00
C GLN A 144 11.71 2.81 -12.97
N ARG A 145 12.23 1.64 -13.28
CA ARG A 145 11.45 0.58 -13.96
C ARG A 145 10.45 0.00 -12.96
N THR A 146 9.16 0.18 -13.25
CA THR A 146 8.07 -0.17 -12.34
C THR A 146 7.41 -1.50 -12.68
N GLY A 147 7.67 -2.02 -13.88
CA GLY A 147 7.18 -3.32 -14.35
C GLY A 147 8.15 -4.46 -14.06
N SER A 148 7.64 -5.58 -13.61
CA SER A 148 8.39 -6.82 -13.45
C SER A 148 7.60 -8.02 -13.93
N LEU A 149 8.33 -8.97 -14.53
CA LEU A 149 7.84 -10.28 -14.94
C LEU A 149 8.64 -11.33 -14.15
N THR A 150 7.92 -12.23 -13.49
CA THR A 150 8.52 -13.36 -12.76
C THR A 150 7.94 -14.66 -13.27
N GLY A 151 8.77 -15.68 -13.41
CA GLY A 151 8.35 -17.03 -13.74
C GLY A 151 9.06 -18.04 -12.84
N GLY A 152 8.40 -19.13 -12.53
CA GLY A 152 8.97 -20.17 -11.69
C GLY A 152 8.34 -21.53 -11.89
N LEU A 153 9.11 -22.57 -11.60
CA LEU A 153 8.66 -23.95 -11.49
C LEU A 153 8.93 -24.42 -10.08
N GLY A 154 8.02 -25.20 -9.51
CA GLY A 154 8.21 -25.68 -8.13
C GLY A 154 7.37 -26.94 -7.86
N TYR A 155 7.54 -27.44 -6.66
CA TYR A 155 6.75 -28.52 -6.10
C TYR A 155 6.26 -28.15 -4.71
N SER A 156 4.99 -28.43 -4.44
CA SER A 156 4.43 -28.37 -3.10
C SER A 156 3.45 -29.50 -2.88
N ASN A 157 3.26 -29.92 -1.63
CA ASN A 157 2.29 -30.96 -1.30
C ASN A 157 0.85 -30.59 -1.69
N SER A 158 0.50 -29.29 -1.68
CA SER A 158 -0.85 -28.81 -1.99
C SER A 158 -1.10 -28.61 -3.49
N SER A 159 -0.07 -28.32 -4.27
CA SER A 159 -0.22 -28.00 -5.70
C SER A 159 0.37 -29.07 -6.61
N GLY A 160 1.13 -30.04 -6.06
CA GLY A 160 1.93 -30.96 -6.85
C GLY A 160 3.10 -30.22 -7.51
N ILE A 161 3.46 -30.61 -8.72
CA ILE A 161 4.36 -29.84 -9.59
C ILE A 161 3.55 -28.64 -10.13
N PHE A 162 4.14 -27.46 -10.07
CA PHE A 162 3.47 -26.25 -10.54
C PHE A 162 4.39 -25.33 -11.33
N ALA A 163 3.79 -24.57 -12.25
CA ALA A 163 4.40 -23.43 -12.93
C ALA A 163 3.69 -22.15 -12.49
N SER A 164 4.46 -21.11 -12.24
CA SER A 164 3.92 -19.79 -11.88
C SER A 164 4.39 -18.69 -12.82
N LEU A 165 3.52 -17.75 -13.11
CA LEU A 165 3.81 -16.54 -13.87
C LEU A 165 3.24 -15.35 -13.12
N GLY A 166 4.09 -14.35 -12.82
CA GLY A 166 3.70 -13.11 -12.17
C GLY A 166 4.03 -11.90 -13.02
N LEU A 167 3.04 -11.04 -13.22
CA LEU A 167 3.21 -9.72 -13.82
C LEU A 167 2.88 -8.67 -12.77
N GLN A 168 3.77 -7.73 -12.55
CA GLN A 168 3.57 -6.62 -11.63
C GLN A 168 3.92 -5.31 -12.31
N GLU A 169 3.07 -4.30 -12.13
CA GLU A 169 3.33 -2.92 -12.51
C GLU A 169 2.93 -2.01 -11.33
N THR A 170 3.88 -1.22 -10.81
CA THR A 170 3.66 -0.36 -9.65
C THR A 170 3.32 1.08 -10.00
N ASN A 171 3.33 1.42 -11.29
CA ASN A 171 2.97 2.74 -11.81
C ASN A 171 2.03 2.65 -13.02
N ALA A 172 1.01 1.81 -12.92
CA ALA A 172 0.07 1.65 -14.02
C ALA A 172 -0.56 2.98 -14.42
N LEU A 173 -0.52 3.28 -15.72
CA LEU A 173 -1.01 4.53 -16.32
C LEU A 173 -0.33 5.81 -15.76
N GLY A 174 0.82 5.68 -15.10
CA GLY A 174 1.51 6.80 -14.45
C GLY A 174 0.81 7.36 -13.22
N ARG A 175 -0.08 6.57 -12.59
CA ARG A 175 -0.91 7.01 -11.46
C ARG A 175 -0.44 6.49 -10.11
N ALA A 176 0.74 5.85 -10.06
CA ALA A 176 1.22 5.08 -8.91
C ALA A 176 0.24 3.95 -8.51
N TRP A 177 -0.55 3.45 -9.43
CA TRP A 177 -1.38 2.29 -9.20
C TRP A 177 -0.54 1.02 -9.29
N SER A 178 -0.67 0.15 -8.31
CA SER A 178 -0.04 -1.17 -8.36
C SER A 178 -1.03 -2.18 -8.90
N THR A 179 -0.67 -2.82 -10.01
CA THR A 179 -1.42 -3.94 -10.61
C THR A 179 -0.58 -5.20 -10.51
N ASN A 180 -1.21 -6.31 -10.15
CA ASN A 180 -0.56 -7.61 -10.08
C ASN A 180 -1.46 -8.64 -10.75
N LEU A 181 -0.89 -9.42 -11.65
CA LEU A 181 -1.49 -10.61 -12.21
C LEU A 181 -0.61 -11.81 -11.86
N ASN A 182 -1.16 -12.76 -11.11
CA ASN A 182 -0.48 -13.99 -10.77
C ASN A 182 -1.27 -15.18 -11.32
N LEU A 183 -0.59 -15.97 -12.13
CA LEU A 183 -1.09 -17.20 -12.72
C LEU A 183 -0.30 -18.36 -12.14
N ASN A 184 -0.97 -19.34 -11.58
CA ASN A 184 -0.34 -20.54 -11.04
C ASN A 184 -1.05 -21.76 -11.61
N PHE A 185 -0.29 -22.63 -12.24
CA PHE A 185 -0.76 -23.86 -12.90
C PHE A 185 -0.08 -25.04 -12.22
N GLY A 186 -0.79 -25.69 -11.33
CA GLY A 186 -0.30 -26.86 -10.62
C GLY A 186 -1.14 -28.09 -10.94
N GLU A 187 -0.59 -29.26 -10.65
CA GLU A 187 -1.23 -30.55 -10.82
C GLU A 187 -2.56 -30.64 -10.02
N TYR A 188 -2.56 -30.07 -8.78
CA TYR A 188 -3.71 -30.14 -7.88
C TYR A 188 -4.35 -28.78 -7.60
N SER A 189 -3.77 -27.69 -8.09
CA SER A 189 -4.31 -26.35 -7.88
C SER A 189 -3.96 -25.43 -9.03
N THR A 190 -4.96 -24.83 -9.63
CA THR A 190 -4.79 -23.77 -10.63
C THR A 190 -5.39 -22.49 -10.09
N THR A 191 -4.62 -21.39 -10.11
CA THR A 191 -5.06 -20.13 -9.54
C THR A 191 -4.76 -18.95 -10.47
N TYR A 192 -5.74 -18.09 -10.67
CA TYR A 192 -5.63 -16.84 -11.41
C TYR A 192 -6.02 -15.71 -10.45
N ASN A 193 -5.09 -14.80 -10.19
CA ASN A 193 -5.33 -13.65 -9.32
C ASN A 193 -4.96 -12.36 -10.03
N PHE A 194 -5.88 -11.44 -10.09
CA PHE A 194 -5.66 -10.06 -10.50
C PHE A 194 -5.95 -9.13 -9.34
N SER A 195 -5.09 -8.15 -9.11
CA SER A 195 -5.35 -7.10 -8.14
C SER A 195 -4.87 -5.75 -8.64
N LEU A 196 -5.63 -4.71 -8.27
CA LEU A 196 -5.29 -3.32 -8.50
C LEU A 196 -5.40 -2.58 -7.19
N SER A 197 -4.41 -1.75 -6.86
CA SER A 197 -4.43 -0.89 -5.70
C SER A 197 -3.99 0.53 -6.04
N ASP A 198 -4.74 1.51 -5.54
CA ASP A 198 -4.38 2.92 -5.51
C ASP A 198 -3.94 3.27 -4.09
N PRO A 199 -2.67 3.62 -3.85
CA PRO A 199 -2.19 3.93 -2.51
C PRO A 199 -2.75 5.24 -1.95
N TRP A 200 -3.24 6.11 -2.81
CA TRP A 200 -3.80 7.39 -2.41
C TRP A 200 -4.77 7.92 -3.49
N ILE A 201 -6.06 7.83 -3.22
CA ILE A 201 -7.11 8.30 -4.13
C ILE A 201 -6.92 9.79 -4.42
N LYS A 202 -6.97 10.14 -5.70
CA LYS A 202 -6.80 11.53 -6.16
C LYS A 202 -7.80 12.46 -5.46
N GLY A 203 -7.28 13.54 -4.87
CA GLY A 203 -8.09 14.57 -4.19
C GLY A 203 -8.48 14.26 -2.74
N ASP A 204 -8.17 13.06 -2.23
CA ASP A 204 -8.43 12.74 -0.82
C ASP A 204 -7.36 13.34 0.11
N LYS A 205 -7.81 14.10 1.12
CA LYS A 205 -6.93 14.73 2.11
C LYS A 205 -6.42 13.77 3.20
N HIS A 206 -7.04 12.60 3.32
CA HIS A 206 -6.72 11.63 4.37
C HIS A 206 -5.76 10.54 3.93
N ARG A 207 -5.33 10.53 2.66
CA ARG A 207 -4.49 9.47 2.08
C ARG A 207 -5.18 8.11 2.11
N THR A 208 -6.47 8.08 1.78
CA THR A 208 -7.23 6.85 1.65
C THR A 208 -6.71 6.04 0.47
N SER A 209 -6.46 4.76 0.68
CA SER A 209 -6.11 3.81 -0.37
C SER A 209 -7.33 2.99 -0.79
N PHE A 210 -7.35 2.59 -2.04
CA PHE A 210 -8.33 1.68 -2.63
C PHE A 210 -7.64 0.41 -3.11
N LYS A 211 -8.27 -0.73 -2.92
CA LYS A 211 -7.82 -2.01 -3.47
C LYS A 211 -9.01 -2.78 -4.02
N THR A 212 -8.83 -3.38 -5.19
CA THR A 212 -9.76 -4.36 -5.76
C THR A 212 -9.00 -5.59 -6.19
N SER A 213 -9.67 -6.75 -6.17
CA SER A 213 -9.10 -8.00 -6.61
C SER A 213 -10.16 -8.89 -7.23
N LEU A 214 -9.72 -9.70 -8.20
CA LEU A 214 -10.51 -10.76 -8.84
C LEU A 214 -9.68 -12.03 -8.76
N PHE A 215 -10.35 -13.16 -8.52
CA PHE A 215 -9.67 -14.45 -8.49
C PHE A 215 -10.56 -15.55 -9.05
N LEU A 216 -9.88 -16.54 -9.59
CA LEU A 216 -10.42 -17.85 -9.91
C LEU A 216 -9.42 -18.88 -9.41
N SER A 217 -9.87 -19.86 -8.64
CA SER A 217 -9.06 -21.01 -8.28
C SER A 217 -9.85 -22.31 -8.49
N ARG A 218 -9.13 -23.33 -8.93
CA ARG A 218 -9.58 -24.71 -9.01
C ARG A 218 -8.64 -25.55 -8.17
N ASP A 219 -9.14 -26.10 -7.09
CA ASP A 219 -8.35 -26.84 -6.13
C ASP A 219 -8.90 -28.25 -5.99
N TYR A 220 -8.00 -29.25 -6.02
CA TYR A 220 -8.29 -30.59 -5.53
C TYR A 220 -8.05 -30.62 -4.01
N PRO A 221 -9.10 -30.68 -3.18
CA PRO A 221 -8.94 -30.65 -1.74
C PRO A 221 -8.18 -31.90 -1.27
N GLN A 222 -7.08 -31.70 -0.57
CA GLN A 222 -6.27 -32.82 -0.06
C GLN A 222 -6.94 -33.54 1.10
N GLU A 223 -7.83 -32.83 1.83
CA GLU A 223 -8.65 -33.42 2.88
C GLU A 223 -9.53 -34.57 2.35
N PHE A 224 -9.74 -34.60 1.07
CA PHE A 224 -10.54 -35.62 0.37
C PHE A 224 -9.70 -36.75 -0.24
N LYS A 225 -8.40 -36.81 0.03
CA LYS A 225 -7.55 -37.96 -0.30
C LYS A 225 -7.69 -39.00 0.81
N SER A 226 -8.41 -40.08 0.56
CA SER A 226 -8.41 -41.24 1.45
C SER A 226 -7.06 -41.96 1.42
N GLU A 227 -6.53 -42.36 2.58
CA GLU A 227 -5.27 -43.11 2.67
C GLU A 227 -5.34 -44.52 2.03
N THR A 228 -6.53 -45.08 1.85
CA THR A 228 -6.72 -46.42 1.31
C THR A 228 -7.10 -46.52 -0.17
N ASN A 229 -7.81 -45.52 -0.71
CA ASN A 229 -8.23 -45.52 -2.14
C ASN A 229 -8.09 -44.16 -2.83
N GLY A 230 -7.49 -43.20 -2.18
CA GLY A 230 -6.85 -42.05 -2.75
C GLY A 230 -7.72 -40.95 -3.37
N ARG A 231 -9.01 -41.09 -3.56
CA ARG A 231 -9.80 -40.09 -4.30
C ARG A 231 -11.26 -40.05 -3.86
N ILE A 232 -11.79 -38.84 -3.72
CA ILE A 232 -13.22 -38.58 -3.68
C ILE A 232 -13.71 -38.35 -5.10
N TYR A 233 -14.76 -39.01 -5.46
CA TYR A 233 -15.34 -38.99 -6.81
C TYR A 233 -16.55 -38.07 -6.86
N ALA A 234 -16.68 -37.33 -7.96
CA ALA A 234 -17.88 -36.58 -8.28
C ALA A 234 -18.96 -37.56 -8.79
N VAL A 235 -20.13 -37.55 -8.19
CA VAL A 235 -21.23 -38.47 -8.56
C VAL A 235 -22.31 -37.71 -9.34
N ASP A 236 -22.77 -38.31 -10.43
CA ASP A 236 -23.91 -37.83 -11.20
C ASP A 236 -25.22 -38.43 -10.64
N ASP A 237 -26.23 -37.58 -10.42
CA ASP A 237 -27.49 -37.97 -9.80
C ASP A 237 -28.36 -38.90 -10.68
N THR A 238 -27.94 -39.17 -11.91
CA THR A 238 -28.70 -39.95 -12.85
C THR A 238 -27.96 -41.18 -13.30
N ASN A 239 -28.26 -42.30 -12.62
CA ASN A 239 -27.90 -43.67 -13.03
C ASN A 239 -26.52 -44.21 -12.64
N THR A 240 -26.53 -44.95 -11.60
CA THR A 240 -25.44 -45.75 -11.03
C THR A 240 -25.02 -46.97 -11.84
N SER A 241 -25.28 -47.01 -13.16
CA SER A 241 -25.13 -48.26 -13.92
C SER A 241 -24.00 -48.31 -14.93
N THR A 242 -23.20 -47.28 -15.10
CA THR A 242 -22.05 -47.31 -16.00
C THR A 242 -20.75 -46.93 -15.30
N SER A 243 -19.89 -47.90 -15.20
CA SER A 243 -18.58 -47.92 -14.51
C SER A 243 -17.49 -47.02 -15.11
N ASP A 244 -17.79 -46.01 -15.88
CA ASP A 244 -16.79 -45.52 -16.82
C ASP A 244 -16.19 -44.15 -16.54
N THR A 245 -16.61 -43.33 -15.57
CA THR A 245 -15.90 -42.09 -15.32
C THR A 245 -16.07 -41.54 -13.91
N PHE A 246 -15.38 -42.11 -12.95
CA PHE A 246 -15.17 -41.46 -11.67
C PHE A 246 -14.16 -40.35 -11.84
N SER A 247 -14.61 -39.12 -11.97
CA SER A 247 -13.73 -37.95 -11.98
C SER A 247 -13.51 -37.44 -10.55
N SER A 248 -12.29 -36.95 -10.28
CA SER A 248 -11.97 -36.34 -8.99
C SER A 248 -12.77 -35.04 -8.80
N ILE A 249 -13.21 -34.79 -7.56
CA ILE A 249 -13.86 -33.51 -7.21
C ILE A 249 -12.86 -32.37 -7.24
N VAL A 250 -13.26 -31.29 -7.88
CA VAL A 250 -12.55 -30.03 -7.92
C VAL A 250 -13.44 -28.95 -7.30
N LEU A 251 -12.90 -28.17 -6.37
CA LEU A 251 -13.55 -26.99 -5.88
C LEU A 251 -13.15 -25.77 -6.72
N GLU A 252 -14.08 -25.28 -7.52
CA GLU A 252 -13.91 -24.03 -8.24
C GLU A 252 -14.39 -22.87 -7.37
N LYS A 253 -13.49 -21.91 -7.13
CA LYS A 253 -13.76 -20.70 -6.37
C LYS A 253 -13.54 -19.51 -7.26
N THR A 254 -14.57 -18.73 -7.50
CA THR A 254 -14.50 -17.47 -8.24
C THR A 254 -14.95 -16.35 -7.36
N GLY A 255 -14.37 -15.18 -7.54
CA GLY A 255 -14.78 -14.05 -6.74
C GLY A 255 -13.96 -12.82 -6.96
N GLY A 256 -14.30 -11.83 -6.18
CA GLY A 256 -13.61 -10.55 -6.17
C GLY A 256 -14.10 -9.69 -5.04
N GLY A 257 -13.43 -8.57 -4.87
CA GLY A 257 -13.80 -7.64 -3.82
C GLY A 257 -13.09 -6.32 -3.97
N PHE A 258 -13.54 -5.39 -3.15
CA PHE A 258 -12.89 -4.10 -3.03
C PHE A 258 -12.81 -3.68 -1.57
N SER A 259 -11.84 -2.84 -1.27
CA SER A 259 -11.68 -2.27 0.06
C SER A 259 -11.08 -0.88 0.00
N PHE A 260 -11.45 -0.07 0.96
CA PHE A 260 -10.87 1.23 1.24
C PHE A 260 -10.14 1.16 2.57
N SER A 261 -8.94 1.72 2.64
CA SER A 261 -8.19 1.81 3.88
C SER A 261 -7.75 3.24 4.13
N ARG A 262 -8.07 3.76 5.31
CA ARG A 262 -7.82 5.15 5.70
C ARG A 262 -6.97 5.23 6.96
N PRO A 263 -5.82 5.93 6.92
CA PRO A 263 -5.09 6.28 8.13
C PRO A 263 -5.85 7.37 8.91
N LEU A 264 -5.90 7.26 10.24
CA LEU A 264 -6.49 8.28 11.11
C LEU A 264 -5.47 9.37 11.42
N ASN A 265 -5.18 10.18 10.41
CA ASN A 265 -4.15 11.23 10.43
C ASN A 265 -4.70 12.63 10.75
N GLY A 266 -5.99 12.75 11.05
CA GLY A 266 -6.65 14.05 11.33
C GLY A 266 -6.80 14.94 10.09
N GLY A 267 -6.72 14.38 8.87
CA GLY A 267 -6.85 15.14 7.62
C GLY A 267 -5.52 15.76 7.11
N ASP A 268 -4.41 15.49 7.77
CA ASP A 268 -3.07 15.84 7.28
C ASP A 268 -2.41 14.60 6.65
N PRO A 269 -2.29 14.53 5.31
CA PRO A 269 -1.73 13.36 4.62
C PRO A 269 -0.25 13.11 4.92
N PHE A 270 0.45 14.10 5.47
CA PHE A 270 1.87 14.02 5.82
C PHE A 270 2.11 13.59 7.28
N LYS A 271 1.05 13.56 8.08
CA LYS A 271 1.12 13.10 9.46
C LYS A 271 1.10 11.58 9.53
N VAL A 272 2.07 11.00 10.22
CA VAL A 272 2.09 9.56 10.49
C VAL A 272 0.93 9.20 11.42
N ALA A 273 0.00 8.38 10.92
CA ALA A 273 -1.11 7.87 11.71
C ALA A 273 -0.74 6.55 12.35
N LYS A 274 -0.92 6.44 13.66
CA LYS A 274 -0.76 5.16 14.37
C LYS A 274 -1.92 4.20 14.11
N TRP A 275 -3.12 4.71 13.90
CA TRP A 275 -4.32 3.96 13.62
C TRP A 275 -4.71 4.01 12.15
N ARG A 276 -5.23 2.89 11.68
CA ARG A 276 -5.78 2.74 10.32
C ARG A 276 -7.08 1.94 10.40
N VAL A 277 -8.06 2.35 9.62
CA VAL A 277 -9.32 1.62 9.44
C VAL A 277 -9.41 1.13 8.01
N LEU A 278 -10.06 -0.02 7.83
CA LEU A 278 -10.35 -0.60 6.52
C LEU A 278 -11.81 -1.03 6.50
N ALA A 279 -12.48 -0.77 5.41
CA ALA A 279 -13.81 -1.30 5.11
C ALA A 279 -13.83 -1.83 3.67
N GLY A 280 -14.55 -2.91 3.45
CA GLY A 280 -14.61 -3.55 2.14
C GLY A 280 -15.74 -4.54 2.01
N MET A 281 -15.90 -5.05 0.79
CA MET A 281 -16.89 -6.06 0.43
C MET A 281 -16.21 -7.10 -0.46
N ASN A 282 -16.52 -8.38 -0.23
CA ASN A 282 -16.12 -9.47 -1.10
C ASN A 282 -17.34 -10.26 -1.55
N LEU A 283 -17.26 -10.74 -2.77
CA LEU A 283 -18.13 -11.75 -3.35
C LEU A 283 -17.30 -12.98 -3.64
N LYS A 284 -17.75 -14.15 -3.20
CA LYS A 284 -17.10 -15.43 -3.46
C LYS A 284 -18.16 -16.46 -3.83
N LYS A 285 -17.99 -17.07 -4.97
CA LYS A 285 -18.79 -18.21 -5.41
C LYS A 285 -17.93 -19.48 -5.34
N VAL A 286 -18.45 -20.52 -4.74
CA VAL A 286 -17.80 -21.84 -4.65
C VAL A 286 -18.69 -22.84 -5.34
N LYS A 287 -18.12 -23.61 -6.25
CA LYS A 287 -18.79 -24.70 -6.96
C LYS A 287 -18.00 -25.98 -6.79
N MET A 288 -18.71 -27.10 -6.78
CA MET A 288 -18.13 -28.41 -6.98
C MET A 288 -18.25 -28.78 -8.45
N ILE A 289 -17.13 -29.14 -9.07
CA ILE A 289 -17.07 -29.56 -10.48
C ILE A 289 -16.30 -30.87 -10.58
N ASP A 290 -16.50 -31.57 -11.69
CA ASP A 290 -15.67 -32.72 -12.08
C ASP A 290 -14.40 -32.29 -12.84
N GLY A 291 -13.57 -33.23 -13.24
CA GLY A 291 -12.34 -32.96 -13.99
C GLY A 291 -12.57 -32.24 -15.33
N ASP A 292 -13.74 -32.42 -15.93
CA ASP A 292 -14.15 -31.80 -17.21
C ASP A 292 -14.78 -30.42 -17.03
N GLY A 293 -15.01 -30.01 -15.78
CA GLY A 293 -15.58 -28.71 -15.43
C GLY A 293 -17.09 -28.66 -15.30
N ASN A 294 -17.77 -29.80 -15.36
CA ASN A 294 -19.22 -29.89 -15.18
C ASN A 294 -19.55 -29.77 -13.67
N GLN A 295 -20.60 -29.03 -13.36
CA GLN A 295 -21.07 -28.86 -11.98
C GLN A 295 -21.69 -30.17 -11.48
N LYS A 296 -21.29 -30.57 -10.27
CA LYS A 296 -21.78 -31.76 -9.59
C LYS A 296 -22.45 -31.37 -8.28
N PRO A 297 -23.58 -32.03 -7.93
CA PRO A 297 -24.31 -31.67 -6.70
C PRO A 297 -23.59 -32.11 -5.43
N TYR A 298 -22.88 -33.25 -5.46
CA TYR A 298 -22.17 -33.79 -4.30
C TYR A 298 -20.97 -34.66 -4.74
N GLY A 299 -20.12 -34.97 -3.74
CA GLY A 299 -19.07 -35.97 -3.90
C GLY A 299 -19.34 -37.20 -3.05
N ASP A 300 -18.94 -38.36 -3.52
CA ASP A 300 -19.03 -39.61 -2.82
C ASP A 300 -17.63 -40.22 -2.65
N MET A 301 -17.32 -40.69 -1.46
CA MET A 301 -16.05 -41.37 -1.15
C MET A 301 -16.05 -42.83 -1.63
N THR A 302 -17.23 -43.48 -1.73
CA THR A 302 -17.37 -44.88 -2.11
C THR A 302 -18.58 -45.09 -3.03
N PRO A 303 -18.45 -44.76 -4.34
CA PRO A 303 -19.55 -44.74 -5.26
C PRO A 303 -20.23 -46.12 -5.46
N THR A 304 -19.60 -47.19 -4.99
CA THR A 304 -20.13 -48.57 -5.11
C THR A 304 -21.08 -48.99 -4.00
N THR A 305 -21.16 -48.28 -2.90
CA THR A 305 -21.93 -48.72 -1.70
C THR A 305 -23.23 -47.97 -1.48
N GLY A 306 -23.47 -46.86 -2.15
CA GLY A 306 -24.69 -46.07 -2.02
C GLY A 306 -24.98 -45.54 -0.58
N ASN A 307 -23.94 -45.43 0.21
CA ASN A 307 -24.07 -45.07 1.63
C ASN A 307 -24.12 -43.52 1.76
N ILE A 308 -25.27 -42.99 2.09
CA ILE A 308 -25.49 -41.53 2.22
C ILE A 308 -24.54 -40.84 3.24
N SER A 309 -23.94 -41.61 4.15
CA SER A 309 -22.98 -41.09 5.14
C SER A 309 -21.65 -40.58 4.55
N ASP A 310 -21.34 -40.94 3.32
CA ASP A 310 -20.07 -40.62 2.67
C ASP A 310 -20.19 -39.44 1.67
N ILE A 311 -21.37 -38.81 1.60
CA ILE A 311 -21.63 -37.70 0.72
C ILE A 311 -21.03 -36.41 1.25
N ILE A 312 -20.31 -35.71 0.40
CA ILE A 312 -19.69 -34.42 0.70
C ILE A 312 -20.42 -33.31 -0.05
N CYS A 313 -20.95 -32.35 0.70
CA CYS A 313 -21.65 -31.20 0.19
C CYS A 313 -20.86 -29.90 0.38
N ILE A 314 -21.06 -28.91 -0.52
CA ILE A 314 -20.60 -27.55 -0.35
C ILE A 314 -21.64 -26.75 0.46
N GLY A 315 -21.32 -26.44 1.71
CA GLY A 315 -22.19 -25.63 2.57
C GLY A 315 -23.09 -26.45 3.50
N PHE A 316 -24.17 -25.84 3.98
CA PHE A 316 -25.11 -26.52 4.86
C PHE A 316 -26.12 -27.34 4.06
N THR A 317 -26.28 -28.59 4.42
CA THR A 317 -27.38 -29.39 3.89
C THR A 317 -28.69 -28.78 4.40
N PRO A 318 -29.67 -28.49 3.52
CA PRO A 318 -31.02 -28.20 3.95
C PRO A 318 -31.62 -29.37 4.74
N ASN A 319 -32.66 -29.11 5.49
CA ASN A 319 -33.40 -30.15 6.28
C ASN A 319 -33.96 -31.30 5.42
N ASP A 320 -34.02 -31.11 4.12
CA ASP A 320 -34.47 -32.11 3.10
C ASP A 320 -33.37 -33.06 2.64
N GLY A 321 -32.11 -32.89 3.13
CA GLY A 321 -30.99 -33.74 2.74
C GLY A 321 -30.38 -33.40 1.37
N SER A 322 -30.84 -32.34 0.71
CA SER A 322 -30.26 -31.93 -0.59
C SER A 322 -28.87 -31.28 -0.38
N CYS A 323 -27.96 -31.54 -1.34
CA CYS A 323 -26.64 -30.93 -1.34
C CYS A 323 -26.63 -29.74 -2.30
N PRO A 324 -26.24 -28.53 -1.85
CA PRO A 324 -26.06 -27.40 -2.77
C PRO A 324 -24.83 -27.63 -3.64
N ALA A 325 -25.02 -27.58 -4.95
CA ALA A 325 -23.96 -27.72 -5.93
C ALA A 325 -23.08 -26.44 -6.04
N GLU A 326 -23.56 -25.33 -5.52
CA GLU A 326 -22.85 -24.08 -5.46
C GLU A 326 -23.23 -23.27 -4.22
N ASN A 327 -22.32 -22.42 -3.78
CA ASN A 327 -22.55 -21.50 -2.68
C ASN A 327 -22.02 -20.11 -3.01
N THR A 328 -22.85 -19.09 -2.85
CA THR A 328 -22.49 -17.70 -3.07
C THR A 328 -22.43 -16.96 -1.74
N LEU A 329 -21.26 -16.44 -1.40
CA LEU A 329 -20.99 -15.72 -0.15
C LEU A 329 -20.69 -14.28 -0.47
N VAL A 330 -21.46 -13.37 0.13
CA VAL A 330 -21.14 -11.94 0.16
C VAL A 330 -20.66 -11.62 1.56
N SER A 331 -19.54 -10.92 1.68
CA SER A 331 -19.05 -10.51 2.99
C SER A 331 -18.72 -9.03 3.04
N PHE A 332 -18.99 -8.43 4.19
CA PHE A 332 -18.58 -7.07 4.54
C PHE A 332 -17.49 -7.13 5.57
N ILE A 333 -16.36 -6.48 5.27
CA ILE A 333 -15.17 -6.48 6.11
C ILE A 333 -15.01 -5.12 6.75
N ALA A 334 -14.76 -5.09 8.06
CA ALA A 334 -14.29 -3.93 8.78
C ALA A 334 -13.08 -4.31 9.62
N THR A 335 -11.99 -3.57 9.50
CA THR A 335 -10.76 -3.82 10.25
C THR A 335 -10.22 -2.52 10.82
N THR A 336 -9.79 -2.55 12.06
CA THR A 336 -8.98 -1.51 12.67
C THR A 336 -7.61 -2.05 13.01
N SER A 337 -6.58 -1.26 12.77
CA SER A 337 -5.21 -1.65 13.11
C SER A 337 -4.43 -0.48 13.69
N ARG A 338 -3.57 -0.80 14.66
CA ARG A 338 -2.64 0.15 15.26
C ARG A 338 -1.22 -0.36 15.04
N ASN A 339 -0.37 0.52 14.52
CA ASN A 339 1.06 0.25 14.38
C ASN A 339 1.86 1.29 15.17
N ASN A 340 2.60 0.81 16.16
CA ASN A 340 3.48 1.61 17.01
C ASN A 340 4.89 0.98 17.06
N LEU A 341 5.33 0.41 15.94
CA LEU A 341 6.66 -0.17 15.78
C LEU A 341 7.68 0.93 15.50
N ASN A 342 8.89 0.79 16.03
CA ASN A 342 10.00 1.71 15.73
C ASN A 342 10.47 1.63 14.26
N ASN A 343 10.34 0.46 13.62
CA ASN A 343 10.64 0.24 12.21
C ASN A 343 9.60 -0.74 11.63
N SER A 344 9.07 -0.45 10.45
CA SER A 344 8.04 -1.30 9.82
C SER A 344 8.60 -2.55 9.14
N VAL A 345 9.88 -2.54 8.73
CA VAL A 345 10.54 -3.66 8.03
C VAL A 345 11.26 -4.57 9.02
N ASN A 346 12.10 -4.00 9.89
CA ASN A 346 12.87 -4.72 10.91
C ASN A 346 12.56 -4.15 12.29
N PRO A 347 11.40 -4.48 12.89
CA PRO A 347 11.02 -3.97 14.18
C PRO A 347 11.86 -4.57 15.29
N THR A 348 12.44 -3.74 16.14
CA THR A 348 13.18 -4.14 17.34
C THR A 348 12.45 -3.74 18.62
N SER A 349 11.49 -2.84 18.54
CA SER A 349 10.67 -2.42 19.67
C SER A 349 9.31 -1.91 19.24
N GLY A 350 8.35 -1.94 20.15
CA GLY A 350 6.99 -1.48 19.93
C GLY A 350 5.97 -2.57 19.79
N ASN A 351 4.76 -2.21 19.37
CA ASN A 351 3.66 -3.16 19.23
C ASN A 351 2.79 -2.87 17.99
N LYS A 352 2.14 -3.91 17.53
CA LYS A 352 1.14 -3.88 16.47
C LYS A 352 -0.10 -4.60 16.95
N PHE A 353 -1.26 -4.00 16.75
CA PHE A 353 -2.58 -4.56 17.04
C PHE A 353 -3.44 -4.51 15.78
N SER A 354 -4.24 -5.55 15.56
CA SER A 354 -5.26 -5.56 14.53
C SER A 354 -6.49 -6.30 15.04
N PHE A 355 -7.64 -5.72 14.80
CA PHE A 355 -8.94 -6.35 15.03
C PHE A 355 -9.79 -6.17 13.78
N GLY A 356 -10.37 -7.27 13.31
CA GLY A 356 -11.23 -7.28 12.14
C GLY A 356 -12.47 -8.13 12.37
N THR A 357 -13.56 -7.70 11.77
CA THR A 357 -14.80 -8.48 11.66
C THR A 357 -15.18 -8.61 10.19
N GLU A 358 -15.66 -9.76 9.81
CA GLU A 358 -16.18 -10.05 8.49
C GLU A 358 -17.55 -10.71 8.63
N GLN A 359 -18.58 -9.98 8.21
CA GLN A 359 -19.95 -10.44 8.22
C GLN A 359 -20.29 -11.07 6.88
N PHE A 360 -20.55 -12.36 6.88
CA PHE A 360 -21.07 -13.09 5.72
C PHE A 360 -22.58 -13.02 5.72
N VAL A 361 -23.14 -12.71 4.56
CA VAL A 361 -24.58 -12.59 4.35
C VAL A 361 -24.98 -13.61 3.29
N SER A 362 -26.03 -14.36 3.58
CA SER A 362 -26.60 -15.35 2.67
C SER A 362 -27.09 -14.68 1.36
N MET A 363 -26.74 -15.27 0.23
CA MET A 363 -27.25 -14.91 -1.09
C MET A 363 -27.80 -16.18 -1.74
N GLY A 364 -28.97 -16.62 -1.28
CA GLY A 364 -29.64 -17.84 -1.73
C GLY A 364 -30.06 -18.74 -0.58
N GLU A 365 -30.87 -19.73 -0.88
CA GLU A 365 -31.55 -20.57 0.15
C GLU A 365 -30.56 -21.41 0.98
N ASN A 366 -29.38 -21.74 0.45
CA ASN A 366 -28.42 -22.65 1.07
C ASN A 366 -27.10 -22.01 1.49
N SER A 367 -27.00 -20.68 1.50
CA SER A 367 -25.79 -19.97 1.87
C SER A 367 -25.82 -19.60 3.35
N PRO A 368 -24.76 -19.86 4.14
CA PRO A 368 -24.75 -19.55 5.57
C PRO A 368 -24.57 -18.07 5.83
N THR A 369 -25.25 -17.56 6.85
CA THR A 369 -25.00 -16.26 7.44
C THR A 369 -24.19 -16.44 8.73
N PHE A 370 -23.00 -15.88 8.79
CA PHE A 370 -22.13 -15.98 9.96
C PHE A 370 -21.19 -14.78 10.05
N ASN A 371 -20.64 -14.58 11.24
CA ASN A 371 -19.63 -13.55 11.47
C ASN A 371 -18.30 -14.21 11.83
N ARG A 372 -17.21 -13.70 11.26
CA ARG A 372 -15.85 -14.11 11.55
C ARG A 372 -15.07 -12.95 12.17
N MET A 373 -14.64 -13.12 13.41
CA MET A 373 -13.79 -12.15 14.09
C MET A 373 -12.35 -12.63 14.12
N LYS A 374 -11.42 -11.71 13.89
CA LYS A 374 -9.98 -11.94 13.98
C LYS A 374 -9.33 -10.85 14.80
N ALA A 375 -8.53 -11.26 15.79
CA ALA A 375 -7.70 -10.34 16.56
C ALA A 375 -6.24 -10.81 16.49
N SER A 376 -5.32 -9.90 16.32
CA SER A 376 -3.89 -10.17 16.38
C SER A 376 -3.17 -9.10 17.18
N TYR A 377 -2.24 -9.53 18.01
CA TYR A 377 -1.36 -8.65 18.76
C TYR A 377 0.07 -9.15 18.67
N SER A 378 0.98 -8.27 18.29
CA SER A 378 2.42 -8.57 18.22
C SER A 378 3.17 -7.49 18.97
N PHE A 379 4.17 -7.86 19.76
CA PHE A 379 5.05 -6.93 20.44
C PHE A 379 6.51 -7.33 20.25
N PHE A 380 7.39 -6.36 20.27
CA PHE A 380 8.83 -6.52 20.10
C PHE A 380 9.54 -5.91 21.29
N ILE A 381 10.41 -6.69 21.90
CA ILE A 381 11.24 -6.28 23.04
C ILE A 381 12.70 -6.47 22.64
N PRO A 382 13.55 -5.43 22.72
CA PRO A 382 14.95 -5.58 22.43
C PRO A 382 15.61 -6.47 23.51
N THR A 383 16.13 -7.63 23.11
CA THR A 383 16.86 -8.53 24.00
C THR A 383 18.36 -8.38 23.77
N LYS A 384 19.11 -8.06 24.80
CA LYS A 384 20.59 -8.02 24.78
C LYS A 384 21.16 -9.35 25.27
N LEU A 385 20.71 -10.47 24.67
CA LEU A 385 21.15 -11.80 25.10
C LEU A 385 22.61 -12.11 24.76
N ILE A 386 23.17 -11.46 23.74
CA ILE A 386 24.59 -11.62 23.35
C ILE A 386 25.10 -10.24 22.89
N ASN A 387 26.17 -9.74 23.53
CA ASN A 387 26.92 -8.61 23.02
C ASN A 387 27.80 -9.08 21.84
N LEU A 388 27.28 -9.06 20.65
CA LEU A 388 28.05 -9.30 19.40
C LEU A 388 28.86 -8.06 18.96
N THR A 389 29.09 -7.11 19.85
CA THR A 389 29.99 -6.00 19.58
C THR A 389 31.42 -6.45 19.91
N LYS A 390 32.08 -6.97 18.90
CA LYS A 390 33.52 -6.94 18.58
C LYS A 390 33.92 -8.23 17.86
N ALA A 391 33.79 -8.19 16.61
CA ALA A 391 34.71 -8.84 15.71
C ALA A 391 35.05 -7.85 14.60
#